data_b563999b589346ad8494fa20192dae34
#
_entry.id   b563999b589346ad8494fa20192dae34
#
_cell.length_a   1.000
_cell.length_b   1.000
_cell.length_c   1.000
_cell.angle_alpha   90.00
_cell.angle_beta   90.00
_cell.angle_gamma   90.00
#
_symmetry.space_group_name_H-M   'P 1'
#
loop_
_entity.id
_entity.type
_entity.pdbx_description
1 polymer ?
#
loop_
_entity_poly.entity_id
_entity_poly.type
_entity_poly.pdbx_seq_one_letter_code
_entity_poly.pdbx_strand_id
1 'polypeptide(L)'
;MGVEAFHDDKQGTERGKVTMFAVEVDGVKIAHLGDLGTELTSAQLEQLDGVDVLMVPVGGHKHIDAETAVKVVNQIDPKIVLPMHYKIVSTSIFDGVEKFFQEMAVKPELQDKLKVTVKDLPLELQVVYLKSN
;
A
#
# COMPACT_ATOMS: atom_id res chain seq x y z
N MET A 1 12.22 -0.99 10.70
CA MET A 1 13.19 -0.89 9.59
C MET A 1 12.69 0.12 8.57
N GLY A 2 13.56 1.02 8.14
CA GLY A 2 13.24 1.99 7.10
C GLY A 2 13.83 1.57 5.76
N VAL A 3 13.08 1.75 4.69
CA VAL A 3 13.52 1.47 3.32
C VAL A 3 13.38 2.75 2.51
N GLU A 4 14.49 3.24 1.94
CA GLU A 4 14.47 4.45 1.14
C GLU A 4 13.84 4.21 -0.22
N ALA A 5 12.98 5.13 -0.66
CA ALA A 5 12.32 5.09 -1.95
C ALA A 5 12.17 6.51 -2.49
N PHE A 6 11.51 6.68 -3.63
CA PHE A 6 11.27 7.98 -4.25
C PHE A 6 9.79 8.36 -4.22
N HIS A 7 9.52 9.66 -4.04
CA HIS A 7 8.17 10.24 -4.07
C HIS A 7 7.72 10.59 -5.50
N ASP A 8 8.51 10.24 -6.51
CA ASP A 8 8.20 10.43 -7.93
C ASP A 8 8.83 9.31 -8.75
N ASP A 9 8.57 9.31 -10.06
CA ASP A 9 9.13 8.34 -11.01
C ASP A 9 10.42 8.83 -11.68
N LYS A 10 11.04 9.89 -11.14
CA LYS A 10 12.25 10.54 -11.70
C LYS A 10 13.40 10.52 -10.70
N GLN A 11 13.52 9.45 -9.93
CA GLN A 11 14.58 9.24 -8.95
C GLN A 11 14.70 10.37 -7.92
N GLY A 12 13.56 10.93 -7.51
CA GLY A 12 13.50 11.98 -6.49
C GLY A 12 13.80 13.38 -6.99
N THR A 13 13.96 13.60 -8.30
CA THR A 13 14.32 14.91 -8.84
C THR A 13 13.19 15.94 -8.73
N GLU A 14 11.95 15.51 -8.65
CA GLU A 14 10.78 16.42 -8.53
C GLU A 14 10.25 16.53 -7.11
N ARG A 15 10.09 15.40 -6.40
CA ARG A 15 9.44 15.36 -5.08
C ARG A 15 10.30 14.77 -3.98
N GLY A 16 11.57 14.46 -4.30
CA GLY A 16 12.52 13.94 -3.33
C GLY A 16 12.32 12.47 -3.00
N LYS A 17 12.83 12.09 -1.85
CA LYS A 17 12.82 10.71 -1.36
C LYS A 17 11.79 10.56 -0.26
N VAL A 18 11.28 9.34 -0.11
CA VAL A 18 10.43 8.94 1.02
C VAL A 18 11.04 7.74 1.72
N THR A 19 10.68 7.56 2.98
CA THR A 19 11.08 6.36 3.72
C THR A 19 9.85 5.48 3.89
N MET A 20 9.96 4.26 3.40
CA MET A 20 8.97 3.22 3.67
C MET A 20 9.36 2.53 4.98
N PHE A 21 8.40 2.05 5.73
CA PHE A 21 8.65 1.40 7.02
C PHE A 21 8.13 -0.02 7.02
N ALA A 22 8.91 -0.93 7.61
CA ALA A 22 8.47 -2.29 7.87
C ALA A 22 8.76 -2.61 9.33
N VAL A 23 7.75 -3.11 10.04
CA VAL A 23 7.86 -3.52 11.44
C VAL A 23 7.28 -4.91 11.61
N GLU A 24 7.78 -5.65 12.56
CA GLU A 24 7.23 -6.95 12.93
C GLU A 24 6.67 -6.87 14.33
N VAL A 25 5.39 -7.24 14.48
CA VAL A 25 4.68 -7.22 15.76
C VAL A 25 4.00 -8.58 15.94
N ASP A 26 4.38 -9.31 16.99
CA ASP A 26 3.82 -10.62 17.32
C ASP A 26 3.81 -11.60 16.12
N GLY A 27 4.90 -11.59 15.37
CA GLY A 27 5.09 -12.48 14.22
C GLY A 27 4.42 -12.01 12.92
N VAL A 28 3.76 -10.86 12.92
CA VAL A 28 3.15 -10.26 11.73
C VAL A 28 4.02 -9.12 11.23
N LYS A 29 4.47 -9.19 9.98
CA LYS A 29 5.28 -8.14 9.35
C LYS A 29 4.37 -7.17 8.61
N ILE A 30 4.44 -5.89 9.01
CA ILE A 30 3.60 -4.82 8.48
C ILE A 30 4.50 -3.82 7.75
N ALA A 31 4.14 -3.44 6.54
CA ALA A 31 4.84 -2.41 5.79
C ALA A 31 3.93 -1.25 5.45
N HIS A 32 4.47 -0.04 5.54
CA HIS A 32 3.80 1.21 5.18
C HIS A 32 4.64 1.88 4.11
N LEU A 33 4.10 2.05 2.91
CA LEU A 33 4.86 2.56 1.78
C LEU A 33 4.90 4.09 1.69
N GLY A 34 4.27 4.78 2.65
CA GLY A 34 4.31 6.24 2.72
C GLY A 34 3.80 6.90 1.46
N ASP A 35 4.55 7.87 0.97
CA ASP A 35 4.22 8.65 -0.22
C ASP A 35 4.92 8.12 -1.47
N LEU A 36 5.05 6.80 -1.59
CA LEU A 36 5.73 6.18 -2.73
C LEU A 36 5.20 6.72 -4.06
N GLY A 37 6.11 7.13 -4.94
CA GLY A 37 5.77 7.75 -6.22
C GLY A 37 6.13 6.93 -7.45
N THR A 38 6.67 5.72 -7.27
CA THR A 38 7.09 4.87 -8.38
C THR A 38 7.07 3.39 -7.97
N GLU A 39 7.25 2.49 -8.94
CA GLU A 39 7.40 1.07 -8.68
C GLU A 39 8.67 0.79 -7.86
N LEU A 40 8.71 -0.36 -7.21
CA LEU A 40 9.82 -0.76 -6.35
C LEU A 40 10.94 -1.43 -7.16
N THR A 41 12.17 -1.18 -6.74
CA THR A 41 13.35 -1.88 -7.28
C THR A 41 13.49 -3.28 -6.64
N SER A 42 14.30 -4.13 -7.28
CA SER A 42 14.59 -5.48 -6.72
C SER A 42 15.20 -5.40 -5.32
N ALA A 43 16.07 -4.43 -5.06
CA ALA A 43 16.69 -4.25 -3.75
C ALA A 43 15.66 -3.85 -2.68
N GLN A 44 14.71 -2.97 -3.03
CA GLN A 44 13.63 -2.58 -2.13
C GLN A 44 12.70 -3.76 -1.84
N LEU A 45 12.38 -4.56 -2.86
CA LEU A 45 11.54 -5.74 -2.71
C LEU A 45 12.18 -6.79 -1.80
N GLU A 46 13.49 -6.98 -1.87
CA GLU A 46 14.22 -7.87 -0.95
C GLU A 46 14.07 -7.43 0.50
N GLN A 47 14.14 -6.13 0.76
CA GLN A 47 13.99 -5.58 2.10
C GLN A 47 12.55 -5.70 2.63
N LEU A 48 11.57 -5.81 1.74
CA LEU A 48 10.16 -5.98 2.09
C LEU A 48 9.69 -7.43 2.00
N ASP A 49 10.61 -8.38 1.84
CA ASP A 49 10.26 -9.80 1.77
C ASP A 49 9.55 -10.26 3.04
N GLY A 50 8.53 -11.08 2.87
CA GLY A 50 7.76 -11.63 3.99
C GLY A 50 6.74 -10.69 4.61
N VAL A 51 6.42 -9.56 3.96
CA VAL A 51 5.38 -8.64 4.46
C VAL A 51 4.02 -9.33 4.41
N ASP A 52 3.33 -9.31 5.53
CA ASP A 52 2.00 -9.89 5.69
C ASP A 52 0.90 -8.87 5.45
N VAL A 53 1.06 -7.65 5.99
CA VAL A 53 0.10 -6.56 5.86
C VAL A 53 0.78 -5.38 5.18
N LEU A 54 0.21 -4.95 4.06
CA LEU A 54 0.78 -3.86 3.25
C LEU A 54 -0.17 -2.67 3.22
N MET A 55 0.33 -1.51 3.62
CA MET A 55 -0.36 -0.22 3.45
C MET A 55 0.23 0.46 2.22
N VAL A 56 -0.58 0.66 1.18
CA VAL A 56 -0.12 1.14 -0.12
C VAL A 56 -0.94 2.36 -0.55
N PRO A 57 -0.28 3.44 -1.04
CA PRO A 57 -1.02 4.58 -1.60
C PRO A 57 -1.63 4.20 -2.96
N VAL A 58 -2.84 4.66 -3.24
CA VAL A 58 -3.59 4.29 -4.44
C VAL A 58 -4.23 5.47 -5.17
N GLY A 59 -4.14 6.67 -4.60
CA GLY A 59 -4.93 7.81 -5.06
C GLY A 59 -4.33 8.63 -6.21
N GLY A 60 -3.14 8.29 -6.68
CA GLY A 60 -2.47 9.05 -7.75
C GLY A 60 -2.02 10.43 -7.29
N HIS A 61 -2.00 11.41 -8.20
CA HIS A 61 -1.51 12.77 -8.02
C HIS A 61 0.00 12.77 -7.69
N LYS A 62 0.40 12.91 -6.42
CA LYS A 62 1.81 12.88 -6.00
C LYS A 62 2.27 11.48 -5.54
N HIS A 63 1.40 10.50 -5.64
CA HIS A 63 1.66 9.12 -5.24
C HIS A 63 1.44 8.20 -6.45
N ILE A 64 1.78 6.92 -6.30
CA ILE A 64 1.45 5.95 -7.33
C ILE A 64 -0.08 5.87 -7.49
N ASP A 65 -0.51 5.66 -8.73
CA ASP A 65 -1.93 5.49 -9.04
C ASP A 65 -2.39 4.05 -8.79
N ALA A 66 -3.67 3.79 -9.05
CA ALA A 66 -4.27 2.48 -8.81
C ALA A 66 -3.58 1.36 -9.61
N GLU A 67 -3.26 1.60 -10.87
CA GLU A 67 -2.59 0.59 -11.72
C GLU A 67 -1.21 0.25 -11.20
N THR A 68 -0.41 1.27 -10.86
CA THR A 68 0.93 1.06 -10.31
C THR A 68 0.86 0.40 -8.93
N ALA A 69 -0.11 0.78 -8.12
CA ALA A 69 -0.33 0.16 -6.81
C ALA A 69 -0.58 -1.35 -6.93
N VAL A 70 -1.38 -1.77 -7.91
CA VAL A 70 -1.61 -3.21 -8.17
C VAL A 70 -0.31 -3.93 -8.53
N LYS A 71 0.53 -3.32 -9.35
CA LYS A 71 1.85 -3.90 -9.68
C LYS A 71 2.71 -4.08 -8.44
N VAL A 72 2.76 -3.07 -7.58
CA VAL A 72 3.52 -3.11 -6.32
C VAL A 72 2.98 -4.21 -5.40
N VAL A 73 1.66 -4.31 -5.26
CA VAL A 73 1.02 -5.38 -4.47
C VAL A 73 1.42 -6.76 -5.00
N ASN A 74 1.37 -6.95 -6.30
CA ASN A 74 1.73 -8.24 -6.91
C ASN A 74 3.21 -8.58 -6.72
N GLN A 75 4.08 -7.58 -6.71
CA GLN A 75 5.52 -7.76 -6.48
C GLN A 75 5.82 -8.18 -5.04
N ILE A 76 5.13 -7.56 -4.06
CA ILE A 76 5.34 -7.83 -2.63
C ILE A 76 4.61 -9.11 -2.21
N ASP A 77 3.44 -9.38 -2.79
CA ASP A 77 2.59 -10.55 -2.50
C ASP A 77 2.24 -10.67 -1.01
N PRO A 78 1.64 -9.63 -0.41
CA PRO A 78 1.23 -9.68 1.00
C PRO A 78 -0.03 -10.53 1.18
N LYS A 79 -0.40 -10.77 2.43
CA LYS A 79 -1.66 -11.45 2.77
C LYS A 79 -2.83 -10.49 2.87
N ILE A 80 -2.58 -9.28 3.37
CA ILE A 80 -3.61 -8.24 3.54
C ILE A 80 -3.11 -6.95 2.93
N VAL A 81 -3.95 -6.26 2.17
CA VAL A 81 -3.66 -4.96 1.57
C VAL A 81 -4.62 -3.92 2.11
N LEU A 82 -4.07 -2.81 2.62
CA LEU A 82 -4.82 -1.65 3.10
C LEU A 82 -4.52 -0.47 2.18
N PRO A 83 -5.44 -0.08 1.29
CA PRO A 83 -5.23 1.12 0.46
C PRO A 83 -5.29 2.37 1.31
N MET A 84 -4.50 3.38 0.95
CA MET A 84 -4.44 4.67 1.62
C MET A 84 -4.22 5.80 0.60
N HIS A 85 -4.24 7.06 1.06
CA HIS A 85 -4.04 8.26 0.22
C HIS A 85 -4.97 8.26 -1.00
N TYR A 86 -6.28 8.11 -0.76
CA TYR A 86 -7.31 8.16 -1.79
C TYR A 86 -8.34 9.24 -1.45
N LYS A 87 -9.17 9.58 -2.43
CA LYS A 87 -10.22 10.59 -2.27
C LYS A 87 -11.29 10.11 -1.29
N ILE A 88 -11.49 10.87 -0.20
CA ILE A 88 -12.55 10.61 0.79
C ILE A 88 -13.63 11.69 0.81
N VAL A 89 -13.34 12.86 0.21
CA VAL A 89 -14.30 13.96 0.07
C VAL A 89 -14.19 14.53 -1.35
N SER A 90 -15.25 15.18 -1.84
CA SER A 90 -15.33 15.71 -3.20
C SER A 90 -14.25 16.75 -3.53
N THR A 91 -13.69 17.39 -2.53
CA THR A 91 -12.63 18.39 -2.71
C THR A 91 -11.22 17.83 -2.66
N SER A 92 -11.09 16.51 -2.45
CA SER A 92 -9.78 15.84 -2.41
C SER A 92 -9.11 15.87 -3.77
N ILE A 93 -7.77 16.00 -3.77
CA ILE A 93 -6.95 15.93 -4.99
C ILE A 93 -6.66 14.48 -5.41
N PHE A 94 -6.99 13.50 -4.57
CA PHE A 94 -6.73 12.08 -4.86
C PHE A 94 -7.89 11.44 -5.61
N ASP A 95 -7.59 10.42 -6.40
CA ASP A 95 -8.62 9.55 -6.97
C ASP A 95 -9.31 8.75 -5.86
N GLY A 96 -10.55 8.35 -6.10
CA GLY A 96 -11.27 7.48 -5.18
C GLY A 96 -10.65 6.08 -5.11
N VAL A 97 -10.91 5.38 -4.02
CA VAL A 97 -10.38 4.02 -3.80
C VAL A 97 -11.01 2.99 -4.76
N GLU A 98 -12.15 3.30 -5.35
CA GLU A 98 -12.91 2.41 -6.24
C GLU A 98 -12.07 1.95 -7.44
N LYS A 99 -11.23 2.83 -7.98
CA LYS A 99 -10.37 2.50 -9.11
C LYS A 99 -9.39 1.39 -8.75
N PHE A 100 -8.81 1.45 -7.54
CA PHE A 100 -7.93 0.40 -7.03
C PHE A 100 -8.68 -0.93 -6.88
N PHE A 101 -9.90 -0.89 -6.34
CA PHE A 101 -10.72 -2.10 -6.20
C PHE A 101 -11.04 -2.72 -7.56
N GLN A 102 -11.34 -1.90 -8.57
CA GLN A 102 -11.58 -2.39 -9.93
C GLN A 102 -10.34 -3.06 -10.51
N GLU A 103 -9.18 -2.45 -10.36
CA GLU A 103 -7.91 -3.00 -10.86
C GLU A 103 -7.52 -4.29 -10.13
N MET A 104 -7.86 -4.42 -8.85
CA MET A 104 -7.64 -5.64 -8.08
C MET A 104 -8.74 -6.68 -8.29
N ALA A 105 -9.84 -6.32 -8.97
CA ALA A 105 -11.02 -7.16 -9.17
C ALA A 105 -11.65 -7.62 -7.84
N VAL A 106 -11.78 -6.70 -6.88
CA VAL A 106 -12.34 -6.97 -5.55
C VAL A 106 -13.46 -5.98 -5.22
N LYS A 107 -14.32 -6.35 -4.29
CA LYS A 107 -15.41 -5.51 -3.76
C LYS A 107 -15.44 -5.60 -2.23
N PRO A 108 -14.43 -5.06 -1.55
CA PRO A 108 -14.36 -5.19 -0.09
C PRO A 108 -15.43 -4.34 0.59
N GLU A 109 -15.92 -4.83 1.72
CA GLU A 109 -16.83 -4.08 2.57
C GLU A 109 -16.06 -3.11 3.46
N LEU A 110 -16.67 -1.97 3.78
CA LEU A 110 -16.09 -0.98 4.68
C LEU A 110 -16.06 -1.54 6.10
N GLN A 111 -14.89 -1.47 6.75
CA GLN A 111 -14.69 -1.95 8.11
C GLN A 111 -14.21 -0.81 9.01
N ASP A 112 -14.60 -0.87 10.29
CA ASP A 112 -14.16 0.13 11.29
C ASP A 112 -12.72 -0.07 11.72
N LYS A 113 -12.27 -1.32 11.82
CA LYS A 113 -10.93 -1.67 12.27
C LYS A 113 -10.49 -3.01 11.74
N LEU A 114 -9.17 -3.23 11.74
CA LEU A 114 -8.56 -4.50 11.39
C LEU A 114 -7.79 -5.02 12.60
N LYS A 115 -8.07 -6.26 12.99
CA LYS A 115 -7.29 -7.00 13.99
C LYS A 115 -6.68 -8.20 13.30
N VAL A 116 -5.37 -8.37 13.44
CA VAL A 116 -4.65 -9.46 12.78
C VAL A 116 -3.65 -10.09 13.73
N THR A 117 -3.71 -11.41 13.83
CA THR A 117 -2.65 -12.23 14.44
C THR A 117 -2.11 -13.18 13.39
N VAL A 118 -1.01 -13.86 13.68
CA VAL A 118 -0.45 -14.86 12.74
C VAL A 118 -1.50 -15.90 12.34
N LYS A 119 -2.35 -16.31 13.29
CA LYS A 119 -3.40 -17.30 13.04
C LYS A 119 -4.51 -16.76 12.14
N ASP A 120 -4.72 -15.44 12.12
CA ASP A 120 -5.81 -14.80 11.37
C ASP A 120 -5.39 -14.40 9.96
N LEU A 121 -4.13 -14.61 9.58
CA LEU A 121 -3.66 -14.27 8.23
C LEU A 121 -4.36 -15.16 7.21
N PRO A 122 -4.96 -14.56 6.14
CA PRO A 122 -5.64 -15.35 5.12
C PRO A 122 -4.65 -16.15 4.27
N LEU A 123 -5.10 -17.26 3.69
CA LEU A 123 -4.31 -18.06 2.77
C LEU A 123 -4.14 -17.36 1.42
N GLU A 124 -5.14 -16.59 1.01
CA GLU A 124 -5.12 -15.82 -0.23
C GLU A 124 -5.13 -14.33 0.09
N LEU A 125 -4.56 -13.51 -0.80
CA LEU A 125 -4.51 -12.07 -0.64
C LEU A 125 -5.93 -11.49 -0.44
N GLN A 126 -6.08 -10.67 0.59
CA GLN A 126 -7.33 -9.99 0.92
C GLN A 126 -7.10 -8.48 0.95
N VAL A 127 -7.94 -7.72 0.24
CA VAL A 127 -7.96 -6.26 0.32
C VAL A 127 -8.95 -5.85 1.40
N VAL A 128 -8.51 -5.03 2.35
CA VAL A 128 -9.34 -4.55 3.46
C VAL A 128 -9.57 -3.06 3.30
N TYR A 129 -10.84 -2.65 3.34
CA TYR A 129 -11.25 -1.26 3.20
C TYR A 129 -11.60 -0.72 4.59
N LEU A 130 -10.70 0.09 5.16
CA LEU A 130 -10.90 0.66 6.49
C LEU A 130 -11.61 2.01 6.42
N LYS A 131 -12.52 2.22 7.36
CA LYS A 131 -13.24 3.49 7.50
C LYS A 131 -12.29 4.58 7.94
N SER A 132 -12.35 5.72 7.25
CA SER A 132 -11.62 6.92 7.63
C SER A 132 -12.35 7.65 8.77
N ASN A 133 -11.59 8.14 9.73
CA ASN A 133 -12.15 8.94 10.82
C ASN A 133 -12.06 10.42 10.52
#